data_14dd5c20831017fc2687706d7b30880f
#
_entry.id   14dd5c20831017fc2687706d7b30880f
#
_cell.length_a   1.000
_cell.length_b   1.000
_cell.length_c   1.000
_cell.angle_alpha   90.00
_cell.angle_beta   90.00
_cell.angle_gamma   90.00
#
_symmetry.space_group_name_H-M   'P 1'
#
loop_
_entity.id
_entity.type
_entity.pdbx_description
1 polymer ?
#
loop_
_entity_poly.entity_id
_entity_poly.type
_entity_poly.pdbx_seq_one_letter_code
_entity_poly.pdbx_strand_id
1 'polypeptide(L)'
;MKWRVDSETGRLRDVLLCKPENYHWIDTNAVAHATLTSGAANDPARLRAQYGELEAALTQAGVNLHYTAPEPHLPYQVYTRDSSQTTPWGPVLTQLAMKQRRGEYASLLNFHAQDGFFKYATAGTVEGGDIHIIRPGLLVIGHSGVRTNAEGAAQFAGFFTEQGWEAKLVPFAEHFLHLDVMFCMATPRLAVACIDVLGEAFEEFLAARQIRTIRATYGDVMAMSCNLLALGDDRVISPAHSTRLNAMLRAEGVDVLDPELDEFARGGGSVHCMTMPLSRDPV
;
A
#
# COMPACT_ATOMS: atom_id res chain seq x y z
N MET A 1 2.56 22.36 4.19
CA MET A 1 2.20 21.60 2.98
C MET A 1 0.73 21.18 3.05
N LYS A 2 0.07 21.06 1.91
CA LYS A 2 -1.37 20.73 1.80
C LYS A 2 -1.67 19.32 2.27
N TRP A 3 -0.86 18.33 1.86
CA TRP A 3 -1.08 16.91 2.07
C TRP A 3 -0.34 16.42 3.31
N ARG A 4 -1.03 15.67 4.20
CA ARG A 4 -0.46 15.15 5.45
C ARG A 4 -1.17 13.86 5.88
N VAL A 5 -0.37 12.89 6.31
CA VAL A 5 -0.82 11.61 6.86
C VAL A 5 0.05 11.28 8.06
N ASP A 6 -0.55 11.07 9.23
CA ASP A 6 0.13 10.71 10.47
C ASP A 6 -0.21 9.31 10.98
N SER A 7 -1.13 8.62 10.29
CA SER A 7 -1.50 7.24 10.61
C SER A 7 -2.08 6.51 9.41
N GLU A 8 -2.03 5.18 9.43
CA GLU A 8 -2.74 4.31 8.46
C GLU A 8 -4.26 4.30 8.69
N THR A 9 -4.74 4.68 9.89
CA THR A 9 -6.11 4.40 10.33
C THR A 9 -6.95 5.63 10.64
N GLY A 10 -6.39 6.84 10.55
CA GLY A 10 -7.17 8.07 10.57
C GLY A 10 -8.15 8.12 9.41
N ARG A 11 -9.29 8.79 9.58
CA ARG A 11 -10.31 8.89 8.52
C ARG A 11 -9.71 9.45 7.23
N LEU A 12 -9.79 8.65 6.16
CA LEU A 12 -9.25 9.00 4.84
C LEU A 12 -10.10 10.11 4.23
N ARG A 13 -9.47 11.20 3.80
CA ARG A 13 -10.13 12.35 3.19
C ARG A 13 -9.83 12.48 1.71
N ASP A 14 -8.56 12.31 1.35
CA ASP A 14 -8.09 12.50 -0.01
C ASP A 14 -7.15 11.36 -0.39
N VAL A 15 -7.29 10.83 -1.60
CA VAL A 15 -6.46 9.73 -2.12
C VAL A 15 -5.99 10.04 -3.54
N LEU A 16 -4.74 9.74 -3.84
CA LEU A 16 -4.18 9.78 -5.18
C LEU A 16 -4.33 8.42 -5.85
N LEU A 17 -4.82 8.43 -7.07
CA LEU A 17 -5.09 7.28 -7.92
C LEU A 17 -4.45 7.50 -9.30
N CYS A 18 -4.35 6.43 -10.08
CA CYS A 18 -4.07 6.49 -11.52
C CYS A 18 -5.02 5.54 -12.25
N LYS A 19 -5.67 6.01 -13.31
CA LYS A 19 -6.56 5.18 -14.13
C LYS A 19 -5.81 4.02 -14.78
N PRO A 20 -6.42 2.81 -14.91
CA PRO A 20 -5.77 1.61 -15.43
C PRO A 20 -5.77 1.55 -16.96
N GLU A 21 -5.75 2.69 -17.66
CA GLU A 21 -5.88 2.77 -19.12
C GLU A 21 -4.79 1.99 -19.86
N ASN A 22 -3.58 1.96 -19.28
CA ASN A 22 -2.40 1.30 -19.85
C ASN A 22 -1.98 0.06 -19.06
N TYR A 23 -2.77 -0.35 -18.05
CA TYR A 23 -2.43 -1.45 -17.20
C TYR A 23 -2.46 -2.79 -17.93
N HIS A 24 -1.40 -3.53 -17.78
CA HIS A 24 -1.29 -4.94 -18.15
C HIS A 24 -0.23 -5.60 -17.27
N TRP A 25 -0.32 -6.92 -17.10
CA TRP A 25 0.63 -7.64 -16.27
C TRP A 25 2.01 -7.67 -16.92
N ILE A 26 3.04 -7.38 -16.11
CA ILE A 26 4.45 -7.49 -16.49
C ILE A 26 5.18 -8.36 -15.46
N ASP A 27 6.19 -9.09 -15.92
CA ASP A 27 6.96 -10.03 -15.08
C ASP A 27 7.91 -9.29 -14.14
N THR A 28 7.39 -8.83 -12.99
CA THR A 28 8.12 -8.04 -12.01
C THR A 28 8.03 -8.56 -10.58
N ASN A 29 7.24 -9.60 -10.36
CA ASN A 29 7.04 -10.23 -9.05
C ASN A 29 6.52 -11.66 -9.22
N ALA A 30 6.60 -12.47 -8.15
CA ALA A 30 6.24 -13.88 -8.19
C ALA A 30 4.79 -14.16 -8.61
N VAL A 31 3.84 -13.29 -8.22
CA VAL A 31 2.41 -13.46 -8.57
C VAL A 31 2.17 -13.17 -10.04
N ALA A 32 2.70 -12.04 -10.55
CA ALA A 32 2.60 -11.71 -11.97
C ALA A 32 3.31 -12.76 -12.84
N HIS A 33 4.48 -13.26 -12.42
CA HIS A 33 5.19 -14.34 -13.08
C HIS A 33 4.31 -15.60 -13.19
N ALA A 34 3.71 -16.06 -12.10
CA ALA A 34 2.83 -17.21 -12.09
C ALA A 34 1.61 -17.00 -12.98
N THR A 35 1.02 -15.80 -12.97
CA THR A 35 -0.12 -15.45 -13.82
C THR A 35 0.24 -15.53 -15.30
N LEU A 36 1.35 -14.92 -15.73
CA LEU A 36 1.80 -14.90 -17.11
C LEU A 36 2.17 -16.32 -17.61
N THR A 37 2.83 -17.11 -16.76
CA THR A 37 3.21 -18.50 -17.11
C THR A 37 2.01 -19.44 -17.18
N SER A 38 0.89 -19.12 -16.54
CA SER A 38 -0.36 -19.89 -16.68
C SER A 38 -1.03 -19.70 -18.04
N GLY A 39 -0.56 -18.77 -18.87
CA GLY A 39 -1.17 -18.42 -20.16
C GLY A 39 -2.42 -17.52 -20.02
N ALA A 40 -2.69 -16.97 -18.82
CA ALA A 40 -3.76 -16.01 -18.63
C ALA A 40 -3.49 -14.71 -19.41
N ALA A 41 -4.57 -14.04 -19.83
CA ALA A 41 -4.52 -12.73 -20.48
C ALA A 41 -5.36 -11.72 -19.69
N ASN A 42 -4.95 -10.46 -19.69
CA ASN A 42 -5.75 -9.39 -19.13
C ASN A 42 -7.08 -9.25 -19.85
N ASP A 43 -8.15 -9.01 -19.10
CA ASP A 43 -9.44 -8.58 -19.62
C ASP A 43 -9.61 -7.07 -19.40
N PRO A 44 -9.44 -6.21 -20.42
CA PRO A 44 -9.55 -4.77 -20.26
C PRO A 44 -10.94 -4.27 -19.86
N ALA A 45 -12.00 -5.02 -20.19
CA ALA A 45 -13.36 -4.66 -19.78
C ALA A 45 -13.55 -4.92 -18.29
N ARG A 46 -13.09 -6.07 -17.82
CA ARG A 46 -13.11 -6.46 -16.42
C ARG A 46 -12.23 -5.55 -15.57
N LEU A 47 -11.02 -5.21 -16.03
CA LEU A 47 -10.14 -4.23 -15.37
C LEU A 47 -10.83 -2.89 -15.14
N ARG A 48 -11.50 -2.34 -16.17
CA ARG A 48 -12.23 -1.08 -16.04
C ARG A 48 -13.40 -1.18 -15.07
N ALA A 49 -14.14 -2.29 -15.10
CA ALA A 49 -15.28 -2.53 -14.20
C ALA A 49 -14.80 -2.59 -12.74
N GLN A 50 -13.78 -3.39 -12.45
CA GLN A 50 -13.21 -3.54 -11.10
C GLN A 50 -12.61 -2.23 -10.58
N TYR A 51 -11.93 -1.47 -11.43
CA TYR A 51 -11.44 -0.15 -11.04
C TYR A 51 -12.59 0.80 -10.69
N GLY A 52 -13.69 0.75 -11.44
CA GLY A 52 -14.90 1.50 -11.15
C GLY A 52 -15.53 1.12 -9.79
N GLU A 53 -15.48 -0.14 -9.41
CA GLU A 53 -15.93 -0.59 -8.07
C GLU A 53 -15.06 -0.02 -6.95
N LEU A 54 -13.73 0.04 -7.13
CA LEU A 54 -12.84 0.68 -6.19
C LEU A 54 -13.15 2.18 -6.02
N GLU A 55 -13.37 2.89 -7.14
CA GLU A 55 -13.75 4.31 -7.12
C GLU A 55 -15.11 4.53 -6.42
N ALA A 56 -16.07 3.63 -6.67
CA ALA A 56 -17.38 3.68 -6.03
C ALA A 56 -17.27 3.45 -4.51
N ALA A 57 -16.47 2.46 -4.07
CA ALA A 57 -16.23 2.20 -2.65
C ALA A 57 -15.58 3.39 -1.94
N LEU A 58 -14.55 4.00 -2.54
CA LEU A 58 -13.91 5.20 -2.01
C LEU A 58 -14.88 6.39 -1.93
N THR A 59 -15.66 6.61 -2.98
CA THR A 59 -16.66 7.69 -3.04
C THR A 59 -17.77 7.48 -2.00
N GLN A 60 -18.28 6.24 -1.85
CA GLN A 60 -19.25 5.88 -0.83
C GLN A 60 -18.71 6.13 0.58
N ALA A 61 -17.41 5.95 0.80
CA ALA A 61 -16.76 6.26 2.06
C ALA A 61 -16.56 7.77 2.31
N GLY A 62 -16.87 8.62 1.34
CA GLY A 62 -16.72 10.08 1.41
C GLY A 62 -15.28 10.55 1.16
N VAL A 63 -14.49 9.79 0.41
CA VAL A 63 -13.10 10.11 0.05
C VAL A 63 -13.06 10.92 -1.24
N ASN A 64 -12.29 12.00 -1.27
CA ASN A 64 -12.03 12.78 -2.48
C ASN A 64 -10.96 12.07 -3.33
N LEU A 65 -11.26 11.86 -4.60
CA LEU A 65 -10.38 11.17 -5.54
C LEU A 65 -9.55 12.18 -6.35
N HIS A 66 -8.25 12.03 -6.32
CA HIS A 66 -7.30 12.81 -7.12
C HIS A 66 -6.55 11.87 -8.06
N TYR A 67 -6.14 12.35 -9.22
CA TYR A 67 -5.56 11.48 -10.25
C TYR A 67 -4.25 12.05 -10.80
N THR A 68 -3.28 11.15 -11.01
CA THR A 68 -2.19 11.39 -11.94
C THR A 68 -2.63 11.03 -13.35
N ALA A 69 -2.01 11.65 -14.37
CA ALA A 69 -2.23 11.28 -15.76
C ALA A 69 -1.62 9.89 -16.04
N PRO A 70 -2.36 8.95 -16.66
CA PRO A 70 -1.82 7.65 -17.05
C PRO A 70 -0.91 7.80 -18.28
N GLU A 71 0.28 7.19 -18.22
CA GLU A 71 1.28 7.24 -19.28
C GLU A 71 1.33 5.90 -20.04
N PRO A 72 1.32 5.90 -21.40
CA PRO A 72 1.19 4.68 -22.21
C PRO A 72 2.26 3.61 -21.94
N HIS A 73 3.46 4.01 -21.51
CA HIS A 73 4.60 3.13 -21.29
C HIS A 73 4.83 2.76 -19.82
N LEU A 74 3.89 3.12 -18.93
CA LEU A 74 3.97 2.87 -17.49
C LEU A 74 2.82 1.98 -17.01
N PRO A 75 2.80 0.69 -17.34
CA PRO A 75 1.67 -0.19 -17.06
C PRO A 75 1.37 -0.35 -15.56
N TYR A 76 2.36 -0.19 -14.68
CA TYR A 76 2.18 -0.32 -13.22
C TYR A 76 1.95 1.01 -12.49
N GLN A 77 1.76 2.12 -13.21
CA GLN A 77 1.43 3.42 -12.64
C GLN A 77 0.10 3.40 -11.84
N VAL A 78 -0.78 2.43 -12.09
CA VAL A 78 -2.00 2.19 -11.32
C VAL A 78 -1.70 1.92 -9.83
N TYR A 79 -0.52 1.39 -9.51
CA TYR A 79 -0.07 1.18 -8.15
C TYR A 79 0.62 2.43 -7.61
N THR A 80 -0.19 3.45 -7.32
CA THR A 80 0.26 4.78 -6.91
C THR A 80 0.95 4.83 -5.56
N ARG A 81 0.81 3.75 -4.75
CA ARG A 81 1.42 3.62 -3.43
C ARG A 81 2.93 3.73 -3.46
N ASP A 82 3.58 3.16 -4.48
CA ASP A 82 5.01 2.89 -4.43
C ASP A 82 5.90 4.10 -4.69
N SER A 83 5.45 5.01 -5.54
CA SER A 83 6.28 6.10 -6.09
C SER A 83 6.34 7.35 -5.20
N SER A 84 5.51 7.42 -4.15
CA SER A 84 5.58 8.47 -3.11
C SER A 84 5.00 7.97 -1.79
N GLN A 85 5.27 8.69 -0.70
CA GLN A 85 4.62 8.49 0.60
C GLN A 85 4.26 9.83 1.21
N THR A 86 2.99 10.03 1.53
CA THR A 86 2.56 11.19 2.30
C THR A 86 2.89 10.98 3.78
N THR A 87 3.53 11.96 4.40
CA THR A 87 3.96 11.94 5.81
C THR A 87 3.27 13.07 6.59
N PRO A 88 3.41 13.15 7.92
CA PRO A 88 2.88 14.26 8.72
C PRO A 88 3.41 15.64 8.29
N TRP A 89 4.56 15.67 7.63
CA TRP A 89 5.22 16.92 7.22
C TRP A 89 5.05 17.24 5.74
N GLY A 90 4.48 16.30 4.97
CA GLY A 90 4.24 16.42 3.53
C GLY A 90 4.65 15.18 2.76
N PRO A 91 4.44 15.16 1.43
CA PRO A 91 4.83 14.03 0.61
C PRO A 91 6.35 13.88 0.53
N VAL A 92 6.81 12.64 0.49
CA VAL A 92 8.19 12.23 0.21
C VAL A 92 8.17 11.49 -1.13
N LEU A 93 9.04 11.87 -2.06
CA LEU A 93 9.26 11.10 -3.27
C LEU A 93 10.14 9.90 -2.92
N THR A 94 9.68 8.69 -3.21
CA THR A 94 10.39 7.43 -2.95
C THR A 94 11.47 7.16 -4.00
N GLN A 95 12.19 6.05 -3.88
CA GLN A 95 13.18 5.63 -4.86
C GLN A 95 12.84 4.22 -5.37
N LEU A 96 12.16 4.17 -6.54
CA LEU A 96 11.73 2.92 -7.16
C LEU A 96 12.92 2.07 -7.63
N ALA A 97 12.93 0.80 -7.24
CA ALA A 97 13.95 -0.16 -7.65
C ALA A 97 13.82 -0.52 -9.14
N MET A 98 12.60 -0.75 -9.61
CA MET A 98 12.33 -1.18 -10.98
C MET A 98 12.52 -0.03 -11.97
N LYS A 99 13.49 -0.16 -12.87
CA LYS A 99 13.85 0.89 -13.85
C LYS A 99 12.67 1.31 -14.74
N GLN A 100 11.84 0.35 -15.15
CA GLN A 100 10.67 0.57 -15.99
C GLN A 100 9.55 1.37 -15.30
N ARG A 101 9.57 1.48 -13.96
CA ARG A 101 8.61 2.28 -13.19
C ARG A 101 9.09 3.70 -12.90
N ARG A 102 10.37 4.00 -13.08
CA ARG A 102 10.95 5.31 -12.70
C ARG A 102 10.34 6.50 -13.45
N GLY A 103 9.75 6.28 -14.63
CA GLY A 103 8.99 7.29 -15.34
C GLY A 103 7.76 7.82 -14.57
N GLU A 104 7.23 7.06 -13.60
CA GLU A 104 6.09 7.45 -12.77
C GLU A 104 6.35 8.74 -11.98
N TYR A 105 7.61 9.09 -11.71
CA TYR A 105 7.97 10.31 -11.01
C TYR A 105 7.52 11.58 -11.73
N ALA A 106 7.51 11.60 -13.07
CA ALA A 106 7.13 12.77 -13.82
C ALA A 106 5.70 13.23 -13.50
N SER A 107 4.76 12.29 -13.44
CA SER A 107 3.37 12.59 -13.10
C SER A 107 3.21 13.05 -11.65
N LEU A 108 4.01 12.50 -10.71
CA LEU A 108 4.00 12.93 -9.31
C LEU A 108 4.60 14.33 -9.13
N LEU A 109 5.71 14.63 -9.80
CA LEU A 109 6.30 15.97 -9.80
C LEU A 109 5.31 17.00 -10.33
N ASN A 110 4.57 16.68 -11.38
CA ASN A 110 3.52 17.53 -11.93
C ASN A 110 2.34 17.68 -10.95
N PHE A 111 1.89 16.58 -10.34
CA PHE A 111 0.79 16.62 -9.35
C PHE A 111 1.13 17.49 -8.14
N HIS A 112 2.35 17.40 -7.62
CA HIS A 112 2.82 18.16 -6.47
C HIS A 112 3.54 19.46 -6.82
N ALA A 113 3.46 19.94 -8.07
CA ALA A 113 4.24 21.10 -8.55
C ALA A 113 4.04 22.38 -7.72
N GLN A 114 2.84 22.58 -7.16
CA GLN A 114 2.54 23.75 -6.33
C GLN A 114 2.86 23.55 -4.85
N ASP A 115 2.70 22.33 -4.36
CA ASP A 115 2.84 22.02 -2.93
C ASP A 115 4.26 21.54 -2.56
N GLY A 116 5.00 21.00 -3.54
CA GLY A 116 6.34 20.44 -3.37
C GLY A 116 6.38 19.15 -2.54
N PHE A 117 7.61 18.72 -2.26
CA PHE A 117 7.88 17.54 -1.42
C PHE A 117 8.60 17.94 -0.12
N PHE A 118 8.30 17.25 0.96
CA PHE A 118 9.02 17.40 2.23
C PHE A 118 10.46 16.91 2.12
N LYS A 119 10.64 15.73 1.51
CA LYS A 119 11.95 15.08 1.31
C LYS A 119 11.94 14.27 0.00
N TYR A 120 13.12 13.86 -0.41
CA TYR A 120 13.36 12.93 -1.52
C TYR A 120 14.20 11.77 -0.99
N ALA A 121 13.80 10.53 -1.25
CA ALA A 121 14.65 9.39 -1.00
C ALA A 121 15.77 9.36 -2.06
N THR A 122 17.01 9.37 -1.62
CA THR A 122 18.21 9.49 -2.47
C THR A 122 19.24 8.41 -2.21
N ALA A 123 19.11 7.68 -1.10
CA ALA A 123 19.99 6.57 -0.75
C ALA A 123 19.27 5.24 -0.94
N GLY A 124 19.88 4.31 -1.63
CA GLY A 124 19.31 2.99 -1.91
C GLY A 124 18.01 3.05 -2.68
N THR A 125 17.11 2.12 -2.39
CA THR A 125 15.74 2.06 -2.92
C THR A 125 14.74 1.90 -1.78
N VAL A 126 13.60 2.58 -1.87
CA VAL A 126 12.47 2.47 -0.93
C VAL A 126 11.17 2.72 -1.69
N GLU A 127 10.21 1.82 -1.53
CA GLU A 127 8.90 1.89 -2.18
C GLU A 127 7.78 1.99 -1.13
N GLY A 128 6.72 2.73 -1.44
CA GLY A 128 5.68 3.07 -0.45
C GLY A 128 4.89 1.88 0.08
N GLY A 129 4.81 0.76 -0.67
CA GLY A 129 4.22 -0.49 -0.18
C GLY A 129 4.93 -1.12 1.03
N ASP A 130 6.17 -0.68 1.29
CA ASP A 130 6.94 -1.09 2.47
C ASP A 130 6.81 -0.12 3.66
N ILE A 131 6.16 1.04 3.49
CA ILE A 131 6.13 2.11 4.48
C ILE A 131 4.76 2.16 5.15
N HIS A 132 4.70 1.88 6.45
CA HIS A 132 3.48 1.92 7.24
C HIS A 132 3.60 2.92 8.40
N ILE A 133 2.89 4.04 8.28
CA ILE A 133 2.76 5.04 9.35
C ILE A 133 1.65 4.54 10.30
N ILE A 134 2.02 3.74 11.30
CA ILE A 134 1.06 3.04 12.16
C ILE A 134 0.16 4.02 12.90
N ARG A 135 0.78 5.01 13.55
CA ARG A 135 0.14 6.10 14.31
C ARG A 135 1.18 7.16 14.63
N PRO A 136 0.79 8.35 15.14
CA PRO A 136 1.75 9.34 15.59
C PRO A 136 2.82 8.75 16.53
N GLY A 137 4.08 8.99 16.18
CA GLY A 137 5.24 8.47 16.92
C GLY A 137 5.72 7.07 16.52
N LEU A 138 5.03 6.34 15.60
CA LEU A 138 5.40 4.97 15.24
C LEU A 138 5.34 4.71 13.73
N LEU A 139 6.49 4.36 13.17
CA LEU A 139 6.70 3.95 11.78
C LEU A 139 7.17 2.50 11.71
N VAL A 140 6.66 1.73 10.75
CA VAL A 140 7.18 0.40 10.37
C VAL A 140 7.59 0.46 8.91
N ILE A 141 8.79 -0.07 8.59
CA ILE A 141 9.29 -0.17 7.21
C ILE A 141 9.77 -1.58 6.94
N GLY A 142 9.21 -2.20 5.90
CA GLY A 142 9.68 -3.46 5.37
C GLY A 142 10.92 -3.32 4.50
N HIS A 143 11.76 -4.36 4.42
CA HIS A 143 12.81 -4.42 3.41
C HIS A 143 13.20 -5.87 3.09
N SER A 144 13.37 -6.16 1.80
CA SER A 144 13.81 -7.47 1.29
C SER A 144 15.13 -7.37 0.53
N GLY A 145 15.54 -6.18 0.13
CA GLY A 145 16.67 -5.94 -0.74
C GLY A 145 16.32 -5.87 -2.24
N VAL A 146 15.12 -6.30 -2.63
CA VAL A 146 14.68 -6.31 -4.05
C VAL A 146 13.96 -5.01 -4.42
N ARG A 147 12.99 -4.58 -3.62
CA ARG A 147 12.24 -3.34 -3.83
C ARG A 147 12.72 -2.25 -2.88
N THR A 148 12.56 -2.47 -1.62
CA THR A 148 13.18 -1.65 -0.57
C THR A 148 14.42 -2.37 -0.07
N ASN A 149 15.57 -1.71 -0.14
CA ASN A 149 16.79 -2.23 0.45
C ASN A 149 17.07 -1.61 1.83
N ALA A 150 18.03 -2.17 2.55
CA ALA A 150 18.35 -1.72 3.91
C ALA A 150 18.79 -0.24 3.97
N GLU A 151 19.49 0.24 2.94
CA GLU A 151 19.97 1.64 2.86
C GLU A 151 18.79 2.60 2.66
N GLY A 152 17.86 2.31 1.72
CA GLY A 152 16.67 3.12 1.49
C GLY A 152 15.74 3.12 2.70
N ALA A 153 15.51 1.95 3.32
CA ALA A 153 14.73 1.82 4.54
C ALA A 153 15.34 2.63 5.68
N ALA A 154 16.66 2.59 5.88
CA ALA A 154 17.35 3.35 6.92
C ALA A 154 17.26 4.87 6.68
N GLN A 155 17.43 5.33 5.43
CA GLN A 155 17.28 6.74 5.10
C GLN A 155 15.86 7.22 5.39
N PHE A 156 14.83 6.46 4.94
CA PHE A 156 13.44 6.85 5.15
C PHE A 156 13.07 6.85 6.64
N ALA A 157 13.53 5.85 7.41
CA ALA A 157 13.40 5.82 8.86
C ALA A 157 14.04 7.06 9.51
N GLY A 158 15.21 7.51 9.00
CA GLY A 158 15.89 8.72 9.43
C GLY A 158 15.01 9.98 9.36
N PHE A 159 14.21 10.13 8.31
CA PHE A 159 13.28 11.27 8.17
C PHE A 159 12.27 11.36 9.32
N PHE A 160 11.89 10.23 9.91
CA PHE A 160 10.96 10.15 11.03
C PHE A 160 11.68 10.23 12.38
N THR A 161 12.82 9.55 12.54
CA THR A 161 13.57 9.56 13.80
C THR A 161 14.16 10.94 14.10
N GLU A 162 14.54 11.72 13.08
CA GLU A 162 14.90 13.15 13.22
C GLU A 162 13.77 14.00 13.83
N GLN A 163 12.52 13.55 13.71
CA GLN A 163 11.33 14.19 14.26
C GLN A 163 10.86 13.52 15.57
N GLY A 164 11.68 12.66 16.16
CA GLY A 164 11.40 12.01 17.43
C GLY A 164 10.48 10.78 17.35
N TRP A 165 10.25 10.24 16.16
CA TRP A 165 9.44 9.03 15.98
C TRP A 165 10.27 7.76 16.18
N GLU A 166 9.62 6.71 16.69
CA GLU A 166 10.15 5.35 16.64
C GLU A 166 10.00 4.78 15.22
N ALA A 167 11.05 4.16 14.69
CA ALA A 167 11.00 3.45 13.42
C ALA A 167 11.44 2.00 13.61
N LYS A 168 10.58 1.05 13.21
CA LYS A 168 10.86 -0.39 13.22
C LYS A 168 11.15 -0.85 11.80
N LEU A 169 12.36 -1.34 11.55
CA LEU A 169 12.71 -2.02 10.31
C LEU A 169 12.36 -3.51 10.41
N VAL A 170 11.70 -4.06 9.38
CA VAL A 170 11.21 -5.44 9.32
C VAL A 170 11.81 -6.11 8.08
N PRO A 171 12.85 -6.95 8.24
CA PRO A 171 13.38 -7.74 7.14
C PRO A 171 12.41 -8.87 6.77
N PHE A 172 12.27 -9.14 5.47
CA PHE A 172 11.50 -10.27 4.96
C PHE A 172 12.15 -10.87 3.70
N ALA A 173 11.69 -12.05 3.30
CA ALA A 173 12.28 -12.78 2.18
C ALA A 173 12.00 -12.09 0.83
N GLU A 174 12.98 -12.13 -0.08
CA GLU A 174 12.94 -11.54 -1.43
C GLU A 174 11.76 -12.01 -2.30
N HIS A 175 11.20 -13.16 -1.99
CA HIS A 175 10.03 -13.73 -2.66
C HIS A 175 8.79 -12.83 -2.56
N PHE A 176 8.66 -12.06 -1.48
CA PHE A 176 7.52 -11.18 -1.26
C PHE A 176 7.81 -9.79 -1.83
N LEU A 177 6.77 -9.19 -2.42
CA LEU A 177 6.89 -7.93 -3.14
C LEU A 177 7.18 -6.75 -2.20
N HIS A 178 6.26 -6.50 -1.27
CA HIS A 178 6.33 -5.44 -0.25
C HIS A 178 5.73 -5.92 1.08
N LEU A 179 5.91 -5.12 2.12
CA LEU A 179 5.32 -5.41 3.44
C LEU A 179 3.78 -5.39 3.39
N ASP A 180 3.17 -4.53 2.59
CA ASP A 180 1.71 -4.37 2.48
C ASP A 180 0.98 -5.58 1.89
N VAL A 181 1.70 -6.52 1.26
CA VAL A 181 1.09 -7.80 0.85
C VAL A 181 1.01 -8.81 2.00
N MET A 182 1.70 -8.56 3.11
CA MET A 182 1.78 -9.42 4.29
C MET A 182 1.22 -8.79 5.55
N PHE A 183 1.11 -7.45 5.58
CA PHE A 183 0.70 -6.68 6.75
C PHE A 183 -0.01 -5.39 6.32
N CYS A 184 -1.21 -5.15 6.86
CA CYS A 184 -1.89 -3.86 6.82
C CYS A 184 -2.64 -3.60 8.13
N MET A 185 -2.71 -2.35 8.55
CA MET A 185 -3.59 -1.93 9.64
C MET A 185 -5.04 -1.86 9.15
N ALA A 186 -5.96 -2.46 9.90
CA ALA A 186 -7.40 -2.37 9.64
C ALA A 186 -8.06 -1.28 10.50
N THR A 187 -7.69 -1.21 11.79
CA THR A 187 -8.14 -0.19 12.74
C THR A 187 -6.95 0.25 13.61
N PRO A 188 -7.06 1.27 14.46
CA PRO A 188 -5.95 1.66 15.36
C PRO A 188 -5.43 0.55 16.27
N ARG A 189 -6.22 -0.52 16.46
CA ARG A 189 -5.90 -1.65 17.37
C ARG A 189 -5.98 -3.02 16.72
N LEU A 190 -6.18 -3.09 15.41
CA LEU A 190 -6.31 -4.34 14.67
C LEU A 190 -5.51 -4.28 13.37
N ALA A 191 -4.70 -5.30 13.14
CA ALA A 191 -3.97 -5.51 11.90
C ALA A 191 -4.31 -6.86 11.29
N VAL A 192 -4.15 -6.99 9.98
CA VAL A 192 -4.04 -8.28 9.28
C VAL A 192 -2.56 -8.52 9.03
N ALA A 193 -2.03 -9.66 9.44
CA ALA A 193 -0.61 -9.98 9.23
C ALA A 193 -0.37 -11.48 9.04
N CYS A 194 0.54 -11.83 8.14
CA CYS A 194 1.01 -13.20 7.97
C CYS A 194 2.21 -13.46 8.88
N ILE A 195 1.94 -13.97 10.06
CA ILE A 195 2.96 -14.22 11.09
C ILE A 195 3.90 -15.37 10.71
N ASP A 196 3.41 -16.35 9.94
CA ASP A 196 4.25 -17.43 9.41
C ASP A 196 5.41 -16.91 8.54
N VAL A 197 5.26 -15.72 7.97
CA VAL A 197 6.28 -15.04 7.15
C VAL A 197 7.05 -13.99 7.94
N LEU A 198 6.34 -13.15 8.72
CA LEU A 198 6.93 -12.01 9.44
C LEU A 198 7.55 -12.41 10.78
N GLY A 199 7.19 -13.59 11.30
CA GLY A 199 7.69 -14.14 12.55
C GLY A 199 6.96 -13.65 13.80
N GLU A 200 7.00 -14.47 14.85
CA GLU A 200 6.33 -14.19 16.14
C GLU A 200 6.83 -12.89 16.80
N ALA A 201 8.11 -12.54 16.62
CA ALA A 201 8.68 -11.30 17.17
C ALA A 201 8.01 -10.04 16.58
N PHE A 202 7.46 -10.10 15.37
CA PHE A 202 6.69 -9.00 14.80
C PHE A 202 5.29 -8.92 15.44
N GLU A 203 4.64 -10.05 15.69
CA GLU A 203 3.37 -10.07 16.41
C GLU A 203 3.52 -9.60 17.86
N GLU A 204 4.57 -10.02 18.56
CA GLU A 204 4.91 -9.53 19.92
C GLU A 204 5.14 -8.01 19.92
N PHE A 205 5.82 -7.48 18.88
CA PHE A 205 6.02 -6.04 18.70
C PHE A 205 4.69 -5.30 18.56
N LEU A 206 3.73 -5.83 17.79
CA LEU A 206 2.39 -5.26 17.64
C LEU A 206 1.59 -5.36 18.94
N ALA A 207 1.60 -6.54 19.59
CA ALA A 207 0.88 -6.80 20.83
C ALA A 207 1.34 -5.89 21.98
N ALA A 208 2.66 -5.65 22.11
CA ALA A 208 3.23 -4.70 23.09
C ALA A 208 2.73 -3.27 22.88
N ARG A 209 2.20 -2.95 21.69
CA ARG A 209 1.61 -1.66 21.33
C ARG A 209 0.07 -1.68 21.27
N GLN A 210 -0.52 -2.75 21.85
CA GLN A 210 -1.97 -2.95 21.92
C GLN A 210 -2.64 -3.09 20.53
N ILE A 211 -1.89 -3.61 19.55
CA ILE A 211 -2.40 -3.94 18.22
C ILE A 211 -2.58 -5.45 18.16
N ARG A 212 -3.84 -5.91 18.04
CA ARG A 212 -4.19 -7.32 17.84
C ARG A 212 -3.99 -7.70 16.38
N THR A 213 -3.78 -8.98 16.12
CA THR A 213 -3.51 -9.48 14.77
C THR A 213 -4.57 -10.50 14.34
N ILE A 214 -5.19 -10.28 13.20
CA ILE A 214 -5.85 -11.32 12.41
C ILE A 214 -4.75 -12.02 11.62
N ARG A 215 -4.47 -13.28 11.93
CA ARG A 215 -3.43 -14.05 11.25
C ARG A 215 -3.88 -14.45 9.85
N ALA A 216 -3.18 -13.92 8.85
CA ALA A 216 -3.28 -14.35 7.46
C ALA A 216 -2.39 -15.57 7.21
N THR A 217 -2.75 -16.38 6.23
CA THR A 217 -1.97 -17.52 5.75
C THR A 217 -1.04 -17.11 4.60
N TYR A 218 -0.06 -17.94 4.28
CA TYR A 218 0.74 -17.78 3.05
C TYR A 218 -0.14 -17.71 1.78
N GLY A 219 -1.20 -18.52 1.72
CA GLY A 219 -2.16 -18.47 0.60
C GLY A 219 -2.87 -17.13 0.47
N ASP A 220 -3.22 -16.48 1.59
CA ASP A 220 -3.81 -15.13 1.59
C ASP A 220 -2.81 -14.09 1.06
N VAL A 221 -1.52 -14.21 1.44
CA VAL A 221 -0.45 -13.33 0.93
C VAL A 221 -0.33 -13.44 -0.59
N MET A 222 -0.23 -14.67 -1.11
CA MET A 222 -0.10 -14.91 -2.55
C MET A 222 -1.34 -14.51 -3.35
N ALA A 223 -2.50 -14.44 -2.70
CA ALA A 223 -3.76 -13.93 -3.28
C ALA A 223 -3.92 -12.41 -3.11
N MET A 224 -2.94 -11.68 -2.56
CA MET A 224 -3.03 -10.24 -2.24
C MET A 224 -4.16 -9.91 -1.24
N SER A 225 -4.59 -10.86 -0.43
CA SER A 225 -5.72 -10.70 0.49
C SER A 225 -5.41 -9.85 1.72
N CYS A 226 -4.13 -9.71 2.12
CA CYS A 226 -3.73 -8.82 3.21
C CYS A 226 -3.69 -7.34 2.80
N ASN A 227 -3.71 -7.07 1.50
CA ASN A 227 -3.52 -5.74 0.91
C ASN A 227 -4.82 -4.93 0.95
N LEU A 228 -5.21 -4.48 2.13
CA LEU A 228 -6.42 -3.71 2.43
C LEU A 228 -6.10 -2.24 2.75
N LEU A 229 -7.11 -1.38 2.65
CA LEU A 229 -7.01 0.05 2.96
C LEU A 229 -7.96 0.41 4.11
N ALA A 230 -7.42 0.87 5.24
CA ALA A 230 -8.25 1.43 6.30
C ALA A 230 -8.82 2.80 5.87
N LEU A 231 -10.10 2.99 6.12
CA LEU A 231 -10.83 4.23 5.81
C LEU A 231 -11.03 5.14 7.03
N GLY A 232 -10.71 4.63 8.22
CA GLY A 232 -11.10 5.23 9.51
C GLY A 232 -12.48 4.78 9.96
N ASP A 233 -12.84 5.11 11.20
CA ASP A 233 -14.15 4.78 11.79
C ASP A 233 -14.48 3.27 11.71
N ASP A 234 -13.48 2.42 11.96
CA ASP A 234 -13.53 0.95 11.88
C ASP A 234 -14.06 0.43 10.53
N ARG A 235 -13.74 1.12 9.43
CA ARG A 235 -14.07 0.74 8.05
C ARG A 235 -12.83 0.47 7.23
N VAL A 236 -12.93 -0.51 6.33
CA VAL A 236 -11.85 -0.85 5.38
C VAL A 236 -12.40 -1.10 3.97
N ILE A 237 -11.55 -0.93 2.97
CA ILE A 237 -11.72 -1.56 1.66
C ILE A 237 -10.78 -2.76 1.60
N SER A 238 -11.32 -3.92 1.27
CA SER A 238 -10.58 -5.18 1.12
C SER A 238 -11.11 -5.92 -0.10
N PRO A 239 -10.27 -6.59 -0.92
CA PRO A 239 -10.77 -7.19 -2.16
C PRO A 239 -11.79 -8.31 -1.89
N ALA A 240 -12.81 -8.43 -2.75
CA ALA A 240 -13.93 -9.39 -2.59
C ALA A 240 -13.46 -10.85 -2.49
N HIS A 241 -12.41 -11.22 -3.21
CA HIS A 241 -11.86 -12.58 -3.15
C HIS A 241 -11.21 -12.95 -1.80
N SER A 242 -10.98 -11.99 -0.91
CA SER A 242 -10.44 -12.19 0.44
C SER A 242 -11.50 -12.70 1.43
N THR A 243 -12.35 -13.62 1.01
CA THR A 243 -13.56 -14.03 1.73
C THR A 243 -13.32 -14.42 3.20
N ARG A 244 -12.24 -15.17 3.47
CA ARG A 244 -11.87 -15.59 4.83
C ARG A 244 -11.49 -14.39 5.71
N LEU A 245 -10.57 -13.56 5.24
CA LEU A 245 -10.11 -12.38 6.01
C LEU A 245 -11.24 -11.36 6.17
N ASN A 246 -12.06 -11.14 5.14
CA ASN A 246 -13.23 -10.25 5.21
C ASN A 246 -14.25 -10.73 6.25
N ALA A 247 -14.49 -12.04 6.35
CA ALA A 247 -15.35 -12.61 7.40
C ALA A 247 -14.76 -12.39 8.80
N MET A 248 -13.45 -12.56 8.98
CA MET A 248 -12.76 -12.32 10.26
C MET A 248 -12.80 -10.84 10.65
N LEU A 249 -12.58 -9.92 9.71
CA LEU A 249 -12.69 -8.48 9.94
C LEU A 249 -14.11 -8.09 10.39
N ARG A 250 -15.15 -8.59 9.70
CA ARG A 250 -16.55 -8.36 10.08
C ARG A 250 -16.89 -8.93 11.47
N ALA A 251 -16.31 -10.07 11.83
CA ALA A 251 -16.47 -10.67 13.17
C ALA A 251 -15.85 -9.81 14.28
N GLU A 252 -14.82 -9.02 13.95
CA GLU A 252 -14.21 -8.02 14.84
C GLU A 252 -14.96 -6.68 14.87
N GLY A 253 -16.08 -6.57 14.16
CA GLY A 253 -16.90 -5.35 14.08
C GLY A 253 -16.45 -4.34 13.04
N VAL A 254 -15.53 -4.71 12.15
CA VAL A 254 -15.06 -3.85 11.06
C VAL A 254 -16.06 -3.87 9.91
N ASP A 255 -16.45 -2.71 9.42
CA ASP A 255 -17.26 -2.55 8.20
C ASP A 255 -16.36 -2.70 6.96
N VAL A 256 -16.64 -3.71 6.13
CA VAL A 256 -15.80 -4.09 4.99
C VAL A 256 -16.53 -3.80 3.69
N LEU A 257 -16.03 -2.84 2.92
CA LEU A 257 -16.38 -2.63 1.52
C LEU A 257 -15.47 -3.54 0.68
N ASP A 258 -16.07 -4.43 -0.12
CA ASP A 258 -15.33 -5.48 -0.81
C ASP A 258 -15.52 -5.47 -2.34
N PRO A 259 -14.88 -4.52 -3.05
CA PRO A 259 -14.89 -4.48 -4.52
C PRO A 259 -14.15 -5.67 -5.13
N GLU A 260 -14.57 -6.10 -6.32
CA GLU A 260 -13.82 -7.07 -7.12
C GLU A 260 -12.52 -6.45 -7.63
N LEU A 261 -11.38 -7.09 -7.38
CA LEU A 261 -10.04 -6.60 -7.76
C LEU A 261 -9.08 -7.72 -8.18
N ASP A 262 -9.59 -8.90 -8.52
CA ASP A 262 -8.73 -10.05 -8.81
C ASP A 262 -7.87 -9.88 -10.09
N GLU A 263 -8.29 -9.07 -11.07
CA GLU A 263 -7.46 -8.73 -12.23
C GLU A 263 -6.21 -7.92 -11.84
N PHE A 264 -6.31 -7.06 -10.82
CA PHE A 264 -5.17 -6.33 -10.27
C PHE A 264 -4.33 -7.25 -9.38
N ALA A 265 -4.96 -8.07 -8.55
CA ALA A 265 -4.28 -9.02 -7.68
C ALA A 265 -3.37 -9.99 -8.47
N ARG A 266 -3.80 -10.42 -9.66
CA ARG A 266 -2.99 -11.24 -10.59
C ARG A 266 -1.72 -10.54 -11.08
N GLY A 267 -1.67 -9.21 -11.06
CA GLY A 267 -0.48 -8.41 -11.36
C GLY A 267 0.44 -8.20 -10.14
N GLY A 268 0.00 -8.63 -8.96
CA GLY A 268 0.76 -8.55 -7.72
C GLY A 268 0.46 -7.32 -6.87
N GLY A 269 -0.72 -6.69 -7.02
CA GLY A 269 -1.16 -5.60 -6.16
C GLY A 269 -2.67 -5.55 -5.98
N SER A 270 -3.14 -4.88 -4.93
CA SER A 270 -4.57 -4.73 -4.65
C SER A 270 -4.84 -3.33 -4.06
N VAL A 271 -5.86 -3.18 -3.23
CA VAL A 271 -6.39 -1.89 -2.75
C VAL A 271 -5.30 -0.97 -2.20
N HIS A 272 -4.46 -1.45 -1.29
CA HIS A 272 -3.41 -0.64 -0.66
C HIS A 272 -2.40 -0.15 -1.68
N CYS A 273 -1.93 -1.05 -2.55
CA CYS A 273 -0.99 -0.70 -3.63
C CYS A 273 -1.57 0.32 -4.61
N MET A 274 -2.89 0.25 -4.89
CA MET A 274 -3.58 1.12 -5.87
C MET A 274 -3.91 2.52 -5.33
N THR A 275 -3.64 2.77 -4.05
CA THR A 275 -4.07 3.99 -3.37
C THR A 275 -2.93 4.66 -2.60
N MET A 276 -2.67 5.94 -2.84
CA MET A 276 -1.78 6.76 -2.01
C MET A 276 -2.61 7.76 -1.21
N PRO A 277 -2.81 7.58 0.09
CA PRO A 277 -3.45 8.58 0.95
C PRO A 277 -2.73 9.91 0.88
N LEU A 278 -3.47 10.97 0.56
CA LEU A 278 -2.96 12.33 0.54
C LEU A 278 -3.25 13.08 1.84
N SER A 279 -4.45 12.85 2.40
CA SER A 279 -4.80 13.39 3.71
C SER A 279 -5.68 12.43 4.50
N ARG A 280 -5.46 12.42 5.80
CA ARG A 280 -6.28 11.73 6.81
C ARG A 280 -6.55 12.67 7.97
N ASP A 281 -7.67 12.48 8.66
CA ASP A 281 -7.88 13.14 9.95
C ASP A 281 -6.84 12.63 10.95
N PRO A 282 -6.28 13.48 11.80
CA PRO A 282 -5.36 13.05 12.86
C PRO A 282 -5.99 12.03 13.82
N VAL A 283 -5.18 11.12 14.36
CA VAL A 283 -5.59 10.13 15.38
C VAL A 283 -4.99 10.43 16.73
#